data_ae69539d5053c176e1c1fdadc760276c
#
_entry.id   ae69539d5053c176e1c1fdadc760276c
#
_cell.length_a   1.000
_cell.length_b   1.000
_cell.length_c   1.000
_cell.angle_alpha   90.00
_cell.angle_beta   90.00
_cell.angle_gamma   90.00
#
_symmetry.space_group_name_H-M   'P 1'
#
loop_
_entity.id
_entity.type
_entity.pdbx_description
1 polymer ?
#
loop_
_entity_poly.entity_id
_entity_poly.type
_entity_poly.pdbx_seq_one_letter_code
_entity_poly.pdbx_strand_id
1 'polypeptide(L)'
;MKILGIGVDIIQNKRIKASIRNHKFKNRIFSSKELKLSSYSKNKIGFFSKRFAAKEAFAKALGTGFRNNLNFKDIEIMNDKLGKPYYAKSKKITNIVRKEFRVKNFNCFLSISDEKEYSTAFAIIETV
;
A
#
# COMPACT_ATOMS: atom_id res chain seq x y z
N MET A 1 5.44 -1.13 -23.58
CA MET A 1 5.52 -0.98 -22.13
C MET A 1 5.93 0.45 -21.78
N LYS A 2 5.22 1.06 -20.84
CA LYS A 2 5.49 2.44 -20.44
C LYS A 2 5.22 2.59 -18.93
N ILE A 3 6.13 3.22 -18.23
CA ILE A 3 5.92 3.57 -16.83
C ILE A 3 4.94 4.73 -16.75
N LEU A 4 3.85 4.53 -16.05
CA LEU A 4 2.78 5.52 -15.89
C LEU A 4 2.98 6.36 -14.64
N GLY A 5 3.50 5.75 -13.57
CA GLY A 5 3.74 6.45 -12.33
C GLY A 5 4.70 5.70 -11.43
N ILE A 6 5.39 6.46 -10.61
CA ILE A 6 6.27 5.94 -9.55
C ILE A 6 5.94 6.66 -8.25
N GLY A 7 6.08 5.94 -7.16
CA GLY A 7 5.85 6.51 -5.84
C GLY A 7 6.79 5.91 -4.82
N VAL A 8 7.25 6.73 -3.91
CA VAL A 8 8.08 6.28 -2.80
C VAL A 8 7.57 6.93 -1.53
N ASP A 9 7.59 6.18 -0.45
CA ASP A 9 7.24 6.70 0.86
C ASP A 9 8.18 6.12 1.90
N ILE A 10 8.43 6.89 2.93
CA ILE A 10 9.19 6.48 4.10
C ILE A 10 8.41 6.87 5.34
N ILE A 11 8.32 5.97 6.31
CA ILE A 11 7.59 6.20 7.55
C ILE A 11 8.46 5.81 8.74
N GLN A 12 8.43 6.62 9.76
CA GLN A 12 9.08 6.31 11.02
C GLN A 12 8.21 5.31 11.79
N ASN A 13 8.77 4.15 12.12
CA ASN A 13 8.03 3.06 12.78
C ASN A 13 7.43 3.50 14.12
N LYS A 14 8.11 4.37 14.82
CA LYS A 14 7.63 4.96 16.09
C LYS A 14 6.30 5.68 15.94
N ARG A 15 6.09 6.38 14.83
CA ARG A 15 4.82 7.08 14.55
C ARG A 15 3.68 6.09 14.37
N ILE A 16 3.93 4.99 13.67
CA ILE A 16 2.93 3.94 13.48
C ILE A 16 2.61 3.25 14.80
N LYS A 17 3.63 2.99 15.61
CA LYS A 17 3.43 2.41 16.94
C LYS A 17 2.41 3.22 17.76
N ALA A 18 2.53 4.53 17.74
CA ALA A 18 1.60 5.41 18.44
C ALA A 18 0.21 5.40 17.78
N SER A 19 0.15 5.46 16.47
CA SER A 19 -1.11 5.57 15.71
C SER A 19 -1.98 4.32 15.80
N ILE A 20 -1.39 3.13 15.78
CA ILE A 20 -2.16 1.87 15.81
C ILE A 20 -2.79 1.55 17.16
N ARG A 21 -2.49 2.31 18.19
CA ARG A 21 -3.20 2.23 19.47
C ARG A 21 -4.65 2.69 19.34
N ASN A 22 -4.92 3.52 18.33
CA ASN A 22 -6.25 4.04 18.06
C ASN A 22 -6.97 3.10 17.07
N HIS A 23 -8.06 2.47 17.54
CA HIS A 23 -8.84 1.54 16.72
C HIS A 23 -9.47 2.22 15.50
N LYS A 24 -9.87 3.49 15.62
CA LYS A 24 -10.43 4.24 14.50
C LYS A 24 -9.40 4.41 13.39
N PHE A 25 -8.15 4.72 13.76
CA PHE A 25 -7.04 4.81 12.81
C PHE A 25 -6.83 3.47 12.11
N LYS A 26 -6.67 2.39 12.87
CA LYS A 26 -6.45 1.05 12.30
C LYS A 26 -7.54 0.67 11.32
N ASN A 27 -8.80 0.87 11.71
CA ASN A 27 -9.95 0.49 10.89
C ASN A 27 -10.13 1.37 9.66
N ARG A 28 -9.63 2.60 9.70
CA ARG A 28 -9.68 3.51 8.55
C ARG A 28 -8.60 3.20 7.52
N ILE A 29 -7.42 2.78 7.98
CA ILE A 29 -6.24 2.59 7.12
C ILE A 29 -6.15 1.17 6.56
N PHE A 30 -6.42 0.17 7.38
CA PHE A 30 -6.18 -1.23 7.01
C PHE A 30 -7.49 -1.97 6.75
N SER A 31 -7.50 -2.79 5.71
CA SER A 31 -8.67 -3.60 5.37
C SER A 31 -8.87 -4.72 6.39
N SER A 32 -10.05 -5.31 6.38
CA SER A 32 -10.35 -6.45 7.27
C SER A 32 -9.39 -7.61 7.02
N LYS A 33 -8.99 -7.87 5.78
CA LYS A 33 -8.00 -8.90 5.45
C LYS A 33 -6.64 -8.59 6.06
N GLU A 34 -6.21 -7.34 5.95
CA GLU A 34 -4.93 -6.90 6.52
C GLU A 34 -4.93 -6.99 8.04
N LEU A 35 -6.03 -6.58 8.67
CA LEU A 35 -6.18 -6.68 10.12
C LEU A 35 -6.13 -8.13 10.60
N LYS A 36 -6.78 -9.02 9.86
CA LYS A 36 -6.75 -10.45 10.17
C LYS A 36 -5.34 -11.03 10.03
N LEU A 37 -4.63 -10.68 8.96
CA LEU A 37 -3.26 -11.12 8.73
C LEU A 37 -2.30 -10.60 9.81
N SER A 38 -2.54 -9.41 10.34
CA SER A 38 -1.71 -8.82 11.39
C SER A 38 -1.65 -9.68 12.64
N SER A 39 -2.70 -10.44 12.92
CA SER A 39 -2.77 -11.31 14.10
C SER A 39 -1.72 -12.43 14.07
N TYR A 40 -1.23 -12.78 12.90
CA TYR A 40 -0.20 -13.82 12.72
C TYR A 40 1.21 -13.25 12.72
N SER A 41 1.37 -11.94 12.70
CA SER A 41 2.68 -11.32 12.66
C SER A 41 3.28 -11.18 14.06
N LYS A 42 4.55 -11.54 14.18
CA LYS A 42 5.30 -11.34 15.42
C LYS A 42 5.70 -9.88 15.62
N ASN A 43 5.92 -9.17 14.53
CA ASN A 43 6.26 -7.74 14.55
C ASN A 43 5.08 -6.94 13.99
N LYS A 44 4.15 -6.58 14.86
CA LYS A 44 2.95 -5.86 14.45
C LYS A 44 3.24 -4.43 13.98
N ILE A 45 4.19 -3.77 14.63
CA ILE A 45 4.58 -2.41 14.23
C ILE A 45 5.14 -2.43 12.81
N GLY A 46 6.07 -3.34 12.54
CA GLY A 46 6.63 -3.51 11.20
C GLY A 46 5.56 -3.88 10.16
N PHE A 47 4.65 -4.77 10.53
CA PHE A 47 3.54 -5.17 9.66
C PHE A 47 2.73 -3.95 9.19
N PHE A 48 2.31 -3.12 10.13
CA PHE A 48 1.49 -1.94 9.81
C PHE A 48 2.30 -0.82 9.16
N SER A 49 3.55 -0.59 9.60
CA SER A 49 4.42 0.42 9.01
C SER A 49 4.69 0.17 7.53
N LYS A 50 5.05 -1.07 7.19
CA LYS A 50 5.32 -1.46 5.80
C LYS A 50 4.08 -1.27 4.92
N ARG A 51 2.93 -1.67 5.42
CA ARG A 51 1.68 -1.52 4.67
C ARG A 51 1.26 -0.07 4.53
N PHE A 52 1.42 0.72 5.58
CA PHE A 52 1.14 2.15 5.50
C PHE A 52 2.00 2.83 4.43
N ALA A 53 3.31 2.58 4.45
CA ALA A 53 4.22 3.13 3.46
C ALA A 53 3.86 2.68 2.04
N ALA A 54 3.48 1.40 1.87
CA ALA A 54 3.08 0.86 0.57
C ALA A 54 1.80 1.53 0.03
N LYS A 55 0.84 1.83 0.89
CA LYS A 55 -0.39 2.54 0.49
C LYS A 55 -0.10 3.98 0.05
N GLU A 56 0.74 4.67 0.80
CA GLU A 56 1.18 6.03 0.45
C GLU A 56 1.97 6.03 -0.87
N ALA A 57 2.85 5.06 -1.05
CA ALA A 57 3.65 4.95 -2.28
C ALA A 57 2.75 4.73 -3.50
N PHE A 58 1.70 3.89 -3.37
CA PHE A 58 0.73 3.67 -4.45
C PHE A 58 0.00 4.97 -4.81
N ALA A 59 -0.47 5.71 -3.82
CA ALA A 59 -1.18 6.96 -4.04
C ALA A 59 -0.29 8.00 -4.74
N LYS A 60 1.00 8.03 -4.39
CA LYS A 60 1.98 8.88 -5.08
C LYS A 60 2.23 8.42 -6.52
N ALA A 61 2.31 7.11 -6.75
CA ALA A 61 2.47 6.57 -8.11
C ALA A 61 1.27 6.89 -8.98
N LEU A 62 0.07 6.86 -8.40
CA LEU A 62 -1.15 7.24 -9.09
C LEU A 62 -1.17 8.74 -9.45
N GLY A 63 -0.51 9.56 -8.65
CA GLY A 63 -0.39 11.00 -8.86
C GLY A 63 -1.52 11.84 -8.27
N THR A 64 -2.59 11.19 -7.84
CA THR A 64 -3.77 11.90 -7.29
C THR A 64 -3.77 11.97 -5.77
N GLY A 65 -2.92 11.16 -5.11
CA GLY A 65 -3.03 10.94 -3.68
C GLY A 65 -4.36 10.28 -3.33
N PHE A 66 -4.89 10.56 -2.15
CA PHE A 66 -6.15 9.98 -1.68
C PHE A 66 -7.35 10.84 -2.07
N ARG A 67 -7.44 11.17 -3.35
CA ARG A 67 -8.58 11.90 -3.93
C ARG A 67 -9.44 10.93 -4.74
N ASN A 68 -10.54 11.44 -5.30
CA ASN A 68 -11.40 10.69 -6.21
C ASN A 68 -11.90 9.37 -5.62
N ASN A 69 -12.30 9.41 -4.34
CA ASN A 69 -12.88 8.27 -3.64
C ASN A 69 -11.88 7.12 -3.37
N LEU A 70 -10.59 7.39 -3.46
CA LEU A 70 -9.57 6.41 -3.10
C LEU A 70 -9.30 6.49 -1.59
N ASN A 71 -9.52 5.38 -0.89
CA ASN A 71 -9.26 5.27 0.54
C ASN A 71 -8.08 4.32 0.78
N PHE A 72 -7.42 4.50 1.92
CA PHE A 72 -6.31 3.62 2.33
C PHE A 72 -6.69 2.13 2.30
N LYS A 73 -7.89 1.80 2.77
CA LYS A 73 -8.39 0.41 2.78
C LYS A 73 -8.47 -0.22 1.41
N ASP A 74 -8.70 0.58 0.38
CA ASP A 74 -8.84 0.08 -0.98
C ASP A 74 -7.53 -0.46 -1.54
N ILE A 75 -6.41 0.00 -0.98
CA ILE A 75 -5.08 -0.42 -1.40
C ILE A 75 -4.61 -1.52 -0.45
N GLU A 76 -4.94 -2.76 -0.78
CA GLU A 76 -4.55 -3.90 0.05
C GLU A 76 -3.18 -4.42 -0.36
N ILE A 77 -2.33 -4.68 0.63
CA ILE A 77 -1.02 -5.29 0.41
C ILE A 77 -1.08 -6.73 0.93
N MET A 78 -0.80 -7.65 0.04
CA MET A 78 -0.75 -9.07 0.34
C MET A 78 0.68 -9.58 0.15
N ASN A 79 0.94 -10.78 0.61
CA ASN A 79 2.24 -11.43 0.40
C ASN A 79 2.03 -12.75 -0.32
N ASP A 80 2.91 -13.06 -1.27
CA ASP A 80 2.87 -14.34 -1.95
C ASP A 80 3.46 -15.44 -1.06
N LYS A 81 3.56 -16.66 -1.59
CA LYS A 81 4.05 -17.83 -0.84
C LYS A 81 5.48 -17.66 -0.31
N LEU A 82 6.28 -16.84 -1.01
CA LEU A 82 7.68 -16.58 -0.62
C LEU A 82 7.82 -15.33 0.24
N GLY A 83 6.70 -14.69 0.57
CA GLY A 83 6.70 -13.47 1.39
C GLY A 83 6.83 -12.18 0.61
N LYS A 84 6.87 -12.24 -0.74
CA LYS A 84 6.98 -11.04 -1.55
C LYS A 84 5.69 -10.22 -1.48
N PRO A 85 5.79 -8.92 -1.15
CA PRO A 85 4.60 -8.07 -1.10
C PRO A 85 4.11 -7.70 -2.49
N TYR A 86 2.80 -7.58 -2.63
CA TYR A 86 2.18 -7.10 -3.86
C TYR A 86 0.87 -6.39 -3.55
N TYR A 87 0.45 -5.53 -4.49
CA TYR A 87 -0.86 -4.89 -4.41
C TYR A 87 -1.93 -5.82 -4.95
N ALA A 88 -2.95 -6.08 -4.12
CA ALA A 88 -4.10 -6.86 -4.57
C ALA A 88 -4.90 -6.04 -5.58
N LYS A 89 -5.24 -6.65 -6.70
CA LYS A 89 -6.07 -6.00 -7.72
C LYS A 89 -7.55 -6.20 -7.39
N SER A 90 -8.18 -5.14 -6.90
CA SER A 90 -9.61 -5.09 -6.73
C SER A 90 -10.26 -4.44 -7.95
N LYS A 91 -11.55 -4.63 -8.11
CA LYS A 91 -12.32 -3.96 -9.17
C LYS A 91 -12.22 -2.44 -9.03
N LYS A 92 -12.29 -1.94 -7.81
CA LYS A 92 -12.21 -0.50 -7.53
C LYS A 92 -10.87 0.09 -7.93
N ILE A 93 -9.77 -0.55 -7.50
CA ILE A 93 -8.41 -0.10 -7.85
C ILE A 93 -8.19 -0.18 -9.37
N THR A 94 -8.63 -1.25 -9.99
CA THR A 94 -8.52 -1.42 -11.45
C THR A 94 -9.21 -0.27 -12.18
N ASN A 95 -10.43 0.07 -11.77
CA ASN A 95 -11.18 1.15 -12.39
C ASN A 95 -10.52 2.51 -12.18
N ILE A 96 -9.98 2.76 -10.99
CA ILE A 96 -9.29 4.03 -10.69
C ILE A 96 -8.04 4.19 -11.56
N VAL A 97 -7.21 3.16 -11.66
CA VAL A 97 -5.99 3.22 -12.47
C VAL A 97 -6.31 3.40 -13.95
N ARG A 98 -7.27 2.63 -14.46
CA ARG A 98 -7.70 2.74 -15.87
C ARG A 98 -8.19 4.14 -16.21
N LYS A 99 -8.97 4.71 -15.34
CA LYS A 99 -9.54 6.05 -15.55
C LYS A 99 -8.46 7.13 -15.47
N GLU A 100 -7.59 7.04 -14.47
CA GLU A 100 -6.55 8.06 -14.26
C GLU A 100 -5.55 8.11 -15.40
N PHE A 101 -5.07 6.96 -15.84
CA PHE A 101 -4.05 6.89 -16.88
C PHE A 101 -4.59 6.63 -18.28
N ARG A 102 -5.90 6.44 -18.41
CA ARG A 102 -6.56 6.13 -19.68
C ARG A 102 -5.94 4.91 -20.36
N VAL A 103 -5.70 3.87 -19.58
CA VAL A 103 -5.12 2.61 -20.05
C VAL A 103 -6.10 1.47 -19.81
N LYS A 104 -5.98 0.43 -20.63
CA LYS A 104 -6.82 -0.76 -20.51
C LYS A 104 -6.20 -1.79 -19.56
N ASN A 105 -4.92 -2.04 -19.71
CA ASN A 105 -4.18 -3.01 -18.91
C ASN A 105 -2.97 -2.37 -18.25
N PHE A 106 -2.68 -2.81 -17.03
CA PHE A 106 -1.56 -2.27 -16.27
C PHE A 106 -1.02 -3.31 -15.30
N ASN A 107 0.20 -3.11 -14.88
CA ASN A 107 0.82 -3.85 -13.79
C ASN A 107 1.26 -2.89 -12.70
N CYS A 108 1.17 -3.35 -11.46
CA CYS A 108 1.70 -2.63 -10.32
C CYS A 108 2.83 -3.44 -9.70
N PHE A 109 3.92 -2.78 -9.36
CA PHE A 109 5.06 -3.40 -8.69
C PHE A 109 5.30 -2.70 -7.37
N LEU A 110 5.72 -3.47 -6.39
CA LEU A 110 5.96 -2.99 -5.04
C LEU A 110 7.25 -3.58 -4.51
N SER A 111 8.09 -2.72 -3.94
CA SER A 111 9.25 -3.14 -3.18
C SER A 111 9.21 -2.45 -1.82
N ILE A 112 9.48 -3.19 -0.77
CA ILE A 112 9.48 -2.67 0.60
C ILE A 112 10.82 -2.98 1.23
N SER A 113 11.35 -2.00 1.93
CA SER A 113 12.56 -2.16 2.73
C SER A 113 12.30 -1.57 4.12
N ASP A 114 12.73 -2.27 5.14
CA ASP A 114 12.55 -1.81 6.50
C ASP A 114 13.77 -2.09 7.35
N GLU A 115 13.93 -1.26 8.35
CA GLU A 115 14.89 -1.46 9.40
C GLU A 115 14.25 -1.08 10.74
N LYS A 116 15.01 -1.02 11.80
CA LYS A 116 14.49 -0.81 13.14
C LYS A 116 13.64 0.47 13.27
N GLU A 117 14.08 1.56 12.66
CA GLU A 117 13.44 2.88 12.85
C GLU A 117 12.53 3.30 11.71
N TYR A 118 12.77 2.82 10.51
CA TYR A 118 12.05 3.28 9.32
C TYR A 118 11.60 2.12 8.45
N SER A 119 10.47 2.33 7.78
CA SER A 119 9.99 1.47 6.71
C SER A 119 9.80 2.32 5.46
N THR A 120 10.22 1.82 4.31
CA THR A 120 10.07 2.51 3.04
C THR A 120 9.44 1.58 2.02
N ALA A 121 8.68 2.17 1.09
CA ALA A 121 8.05 1.43 0.01
C ALA A 121 8.24 2.18 -1.30
N PHE A 122 8.38 1.44 -2.37
CA PHE A 122 8.51 1.96 -3.72
C PHE A 122 7.49 1.28 -4.61
N ALA A 123 6.66 2.07 -5.29
CA ALA A 123 5.59 1.58 -6.15
C ALA A 123 5.82 2.02 -7.60
N ILE A 124 5.55 1.12 -8.53
CA ILE A 124 5.59 1.41 -9.97
C ILE A 124 4.28 0.94 -10.57
N ILE A 125 3.69 1.79 -11.40
CA ILE A 125 2.54 1.44 -12.22
C ILE A 125 2.99 1.55 -13.69
N GLU A 126 2.80 0.48 -14.44
CA GLU A 126 3.14 0.47 -15.88
C GLU A 126 1.96 0.03 -16.72
N THR A 127 1.92 0.49 -17.97
CA THR A 127 0.98 -0.06 -18.95
C THR A 127 1.61 -1.28 -19.62
N VAL A 128 0.75 -2.17 -20.02
CA VAL A 128 1.16 -3.40 -20.68
C VAL A 128 1.11 -3.23 -22.18
#